data_ff106c6618a90e63ed41c880cd2f0c03
#
_entry.id   ff106c6618a90e63ed41c880cd2f0c03
#
_cell.length_a   1.000
_cell.length_b   1.000
_cell.length_c   1.000
_cell.angle_alpha   90.00
_cell.angle_beta   90.00
_cell.angle_gamma   90.00
#
_symmetry.space_group_name_H-M   'P 1'
#
loop_
_entity.id
_entity.type
_entity.pdbx_description
1 polymer ?
#
loop_
_entity_poly.entity_id
_entity_poly.type
_entity_poly.pdbx_seq_one_letter_code
_entity_poly.pdbx_strand_id
1 'polypeptide(L)'
;MSKTSQKEAVYNAVTHVLGTEFPDSGPVTPTKEQRAQVNMILFEGFRSGTIELDREFSDSELKAYVSGLQSNWIRKDKRLNGGVAYVAKNPGSRAGV
;
A
#
# COMPACT_ATOMS: atom_id res chain seq x y z
N MET A 1 10.51 2.63 -20.15
CA MET A 1 10.50 3.09 -18.75
C MET A 1 10.05 1.99 -17.83
N SER A 2 10.72 1.87 -16.71
CA SER A 2 10.32 0.87 -15.73
C SER A 2 9.08 1.34 -14.96
N LYS A 3 8.24 0.39 -14.62
CA LYS A 3 7.06 0.68 -13.82
C LYS A 3 7.44 0.79 -12.35
N THR A 4 6.61 1.49 -11.59
CA THR A 4 6.80 1.60 -10.15
C THR A 4 6.42 0.28 -9.50
N SER A 5 7.23 -0.19 -8.56
CA SER A 5 6.88 -1.40 -7.80
C SER A 5 5.67 -1.12 -6.92
N GLN A 6 4.95 -2.17 -6.55
CA GLN A 6 3.76 -2.00 -5.72
C GLN A 6 4.11 -1.40 -4.37
N LYS A 7 5.22 -1.82 -3.78
CA LYS A 7 5.70 -1.27 -2.51
C LYS A 7 5.92 0.24 -2.59
N GLU A 8 6.66 0.69 -3.61
CA GLU A 8 6.94 2.11 -3.78
C GLU A 8 5.69 2.89 -4.14
N ALA A 9 4.79 2.29 -4.92
CA ALA A 9 3.54 2.94 -5.26
C ALA A 9 2.69 3.22 -4.02
N VAL A 10 2.61 2.27 -3.08
CA VAL A 10 1.89 2.48 -1.84
C VAL A 10 2.56 3.58 -1.02
N TYR A 11 3.87 3.53 -0.88
CA TYR A 11 4.60 4.56 -0.14
C TYR A 11 4.35 5.94 -0.74
N ASN A 12 4.48 6.07 -2.05
CA ASN A 12 4.29 7.35 -2.73
C ASN A 12 2.85 7.86 -2.58
N ALA A 13 1.87 6.97 -2.71
CA ALA A 13 0.47 7.35 -2.56
C ALA A 13 0.16 7.82 -1.15
N VAL A 14 0.65 7.09 -0.14
CA VAL A 14 0.44 7.46 1.25
C VAL A 14 1.08 8.80 1.57
N THR A 15 2.33 9.01 1.17
CA THR A 15 3.00 10.28 1.42
C THR A 15 2.32 11.43 0.69
N HIS A 16 1.82 11.20 -0.51
CA HIS A 16 1.11 12.22 -1.28
C HIS A 16 -0.19 12.63 -0.59
N VAL A 17 -0.97 11.66 -0.12
CA VAL A 17 -2.26 11.92 0.51
C VAL A 17 -2.10 12.59 1.86
N LEU A 18 -1.18 12.08 2.69
CA LEU A 18 -0.97 12.65 4.01
C LEU A 18 -0.23 13.99 3.98
N GLY A 19 0.66 14.18 3.01
CA GLY A 19 1.38 15.45 2.87
C GLY A 19 2.04 15.87 4.18
N THR A 20 1.66 17.03 4.70
CA THR A 20 2.22 17.56 5.94
C THR A 20 1.81 16.75 7.18
N GLU A 21 0.81 15.89 7.05
CA GLU A 21 0.38 15.03 8.15
C GLU A 21 1.18 13.73 8.22
N PHE A 22 2.09 13.53 7.27
CA PHE A 22 2.94 12.35 7.30
C PHE A 22 3.86 12.45 8.52
N PRO A 23 3.87 11.45 9.41
CA PRO A 23 4.62 11.54 10.65
C PRO A 23 6.12 11.48 10.41
N ASP A 24 6.87 12.25 11.20
CA ASP A 24 8.33 12.18 11.19
C ASP A 24 8.82 10.87 11.77
N SER A 25 8.04 10.31 12.69
CA SER A 25 8.36 9.04 13.31
C SER A 25 7.07 8.36 13.73
N GLY A 26 7.13 7.05 13.89
CA GLY A 26 5.96 6.28 14.26
C GLY A 26 5.16 5.81 13.06
N PRO A 27 4.20 4.92 13.29
CA PRO A 27 3.41 4.38 12.19
C PRO A 27 2.42 5.39 11.63
N VAL A 28 2.16 5.29 10.32
CA VAL A 28 1.13 6.12 9.71
C VAL A 28 -0.24 5.54 10.07
N THR A 29 -1.19 6.44 10.31
CA THR A 29 -2.56 6.04 10.66
C THR A 29 -3.54 6.85 9.81
N PRO A 30 -3.64 6.53 8.51
CA PRO A 30 -4.54 7.28 7.62
C PRO A 30 -5.98 7.18 8.09
N THR A 31 -6.71 8.29 7.95
CA THR A 31 -8.15 8.27 8.21
C THR A 31 -8.85 7.46 7.12
N LYS A 32 -10.13 7.18 7.34
CA LYS A 32 -10.93 6.48 6.34
C LYS A 32 -10.92 7.21 5.00
N GLU A 33 -11.03 8.52 5.04
CA GLU A 33 -11.02 9.33 3.82
C GLU A 33 -9.67 9.31 3.13
N GLN A 34 -8.60 9.38 3.91
CA GLN A 34 -7.24 9.30 3.36
C GLN A 34 -6.99 7.94 2.73
N ARG A 35 -7.46 6.87 3.37
CA ARG A 35 -7.33 5.53 2.81
C ARG A 35 -8.06 5.39 1.48
N ALA A 36 -9.24 6.01 1.38
CA ALA A 36 -9.99 6.01 0.12
C ALA A 36 -9.22 6.73 -0.99
N GLN A 37 -8.59 7.84 -0.65
CA GLN A 37 -7.78 8.59 -1.62
C GLN A 37 -6.57 7.78 -2.07
N VAL A 38 -5.89 7.11 -1.14
CA VAL A 38 -4.76 6.24 -1.48
C VAL A 38 -5.22 5.11 -2.40
N ASN A 39 -6.35 4.49 -2.09
CA ASN A 39 -6.90 3.43 -2.92
C ASN A 39 -7.17 3.92 -4.35
N MET A 40 -7.71 5.13 -4.47
CA MET A 40 -7.99 5.71 -5.79
C MET A 40 -6.70 5.93 -6.58
N ILE A 41 -5.67 6.45 -5.94
CA ILE A 41 -4.38 6.68 -6.59
C ILE A 41 -3.79 5.36 -7.07
N LEU A 42 -3.85 4.34 -6.23
CA LEU A 42 -3.34 3.02 -6.60
C LEU A 42 -4.15 2.40 -7.74
N PHE A 43 -5.48 2.51 -7.65
CA PHE A 43 -6.35 2.00 -8.70
C PHE A 43 -6.02 2.63 -10.05
N GLU A 44 -5.91 3.94 -10.09
CA GLU A 44 -5.58 4.66 -11.32
C GLU A 44 -4.18 4.31 -11.82
N GLY A 45 -3.23 4.13 -10.90
CA GLY A 45 -1.87 3.74 -11.27
C GLY A 45 -1.83 2.38 -11.96
N PHE A 46 -2.62 1.42 -11.47
CA PHE A 46 -2.71 0.12 -12.10
C PHE A 46 -3.42 0.19 -13.45
N ARG A 47 -4.49 0.97 -13.54
CA ARG A 47 -5.25 1.10 -14.77
C ARG A 47 -4.45 1.80 -15.86
N SER A 48 -3.62 2.76 -15.50
CA SER A 48 -2.79 3.50 -16.46
C SER A 48 -1.52 2.74 -16.83
N GLY A 49 -1.19 1.67 -16.10
CA GLY A 49 0.02 0.92 -16.34
C GLY A 49 1.25 1.51 -15.69
N THR A 50 1.09 2.49 -14.83
CA THR A 50 2.21 3.12 -14.12
C THR A 50 2.77 2.22 -13.03
N ILE A 51 1.89 1.43 -12.39
CA ILE A 51 2.28 0.51 -11.31
C ILE A 51 2.38 -0.90 -11.86
N GLU A 52 3.42 -1.60 -11.45
CA GLU A 52 3.69 -2.97 -11.85
C GLU A 52 2.56 -3.91 -11.42
N LEU A 53 2.06 -4.71 -12.37
CA LEU A 53 0.97 -5.65 -12.11
C LEU A 53 1.17 -6.86 -13.01
N ASP A 54 1.19 -8.05 -12.42
CA ASP A 54 1.49 -9.29 -13.14
C ASP A 54 0.26 -10.09 -13.53
N ARG A 55 -0.93 -9.55 -13.32
CA ARG A 55 -2.19 -10.21 -13.68
C ARG A 55 -3.26 -9.17 -13.98
N GLU A 56 -4.34 -9.62 -14.58
CA GLU A 56 -5.46 -8.74 -14.89
C GLU A 56 -6.55 -8.88 -13.84
N PHE A 57 -7.19 -7.77 -13.54
CA PHE A 57 -8.31 -7.71 -12.60
C PHE A 57 -9.47 -6.97 -13.24
N SER A 58 -10.68 -7.37 -12.89
CA SER A 58 -11.85 -6.54 -13.16
C SER A 58 -11.80 -5.32 -12.22
N ASP A 59 -12.62 -4.30 -12.51
CA ASP A 59 -12.60 -3.10 -11.68
C ASP A 59 -12.92 -3.39 -10.22
N SER A 60 -13.91 -4.26 -9.95
CA SER A 60 -14.27 -4.58 -8.58
C SER A 60 -13.16 -5.38 -7.87
N GLU A 61 -12.53 -6.30 -8.59
CA GLU A 61 -11.41 -7.06 -8.02
C GLU A 61 -10.22 -6.16 -7.73
N LEU A 62 -9.94 -5.23 -8.63
CA LEU A 62 -8.82 -4.32 -8.45
C LEU A 62 -9.02 -3.40 -7.25
N LYS A 63 -10.26 -2.92 -7.06
CA LYS A 63 -10.57 -2.09 -5.88
C LYS A 63 -10.31 -2.83 -4.58
N ALA A 64 -10.70 -4.10 -4.51
CA ALA A 64 -10.43 -4.91 -3.34
C ALA A 64 -8.92 -5.16 -3.18
N TYR A 65 -8.24 -5.40 -4.28
CA TYR A 65 -6.81 -5.66 -4.27
C TYR A 65 -6.02 -4.45 -3.74
N VAL A 66 -6.32 -3.24 -4.22
CA VAL A 66 -5.58 -2.06 -3.77
C VAL A 66 -5.82 -1.75 -2.29
N SER A 67 -7.01 -2.02 -1.79
CA SER A 67 -7.31 -1.84 -0.38
C SER A 67 -6.46 -2.76 0.49
N GLY A 68 -6.38 -4.03 0.11
CA GLY A 68 -5.53 -5.00 0.80
C GLY A 68 -4.06 -4.67 0.66
N LEU A 69 -3.65 -4.22 -0.51
CA LEU A 69 -2.26 -3.86 -0.78
C LEU A 69 -1.82 -2.70 0.12
N GLN A 70 -2.65 -1.68 0.24
CA GLN A 70 -2.36 -0.56 1.12
C GLN A 70 -2.17 -1.02 2.56
N SER A 71 -3.12 -1.80 3.08
CA SER A 71 -3.04 -2.29 4.45
C SER A 71 -1.80 -3.14 4.67
N ASN A 72 -1.46 -3.97 3.69
CA ASN A 72 -0.31 -4.86 3.77
C ASN A 72 0.99 -4.06 3.89
N TRP A 73 1.20 -3.09 3.02
CA TRP A 73 2.45 -2.33 3.02
C TRP A 73 2.55 -1.32 4.15
N ILE A 74 1.41 -0.79 4.64
CA ILE A 74 1.43 0.05 5.83
C ILE A 74 2.02 -0.71 7.02
N ARG A 75 1.77 -2.01 7.09
CA ARG A 75 2.31 -2.83 8.18
C ARG A 75 3.74 -3.31 7.92
N LYS A 76 4.11 -3.51 6.66
CA LYS A 76 5.40 -4.12 6.31
C LYS A 76 6.49 -3.13 5.97
N ASP A 77 6.14 -2.00 5.36
CA ASP A 77 7.14 -1.02 4.96
C ASP A 77 7.58 -0.22 6.18
N LYS A 78 8.85 -0.33 6.52
CA LYS A 78 9.39 0.36 7.70
C LYS A 78 9.22 1.87 7.63
N ARG A 79 9.15 2.42 6.43
CA ARG A 79 8.92 3.85 6.24
C ARG A 79 7.50 4.25 6.62
N LEU A 80 6.58 3.28 6.64
CA LEU A 80 5.17 3.53 6.93
C LEU A 80 4.76 3.02 8.31
N ASN A 81 5.49 2.09 8.89
CA ASN A 81 5.12 1.50 10.18
C ASN A 81 5.99 1.96 11.35
N GLY A 82 6.74 3.04 11.15
CA GLY A 82 7.56 3.60 12.21
C GLY A 82 8.86 2.86 12.46
N GLY A 83 9.31 2.07 11.50
CA GLY A 83 10.55 1.33 11.63
C GLY A 83 10.42 0.01 12.38
N VAL A 84 9.18 -0.40 12.67
CA VAL A 84 8.94 -1.66 13.39
C VAL A 84 9.00 -2.83 12.42
N ALA A 85 9.73 -3.87 12.81
CA ALA A 85 9.79 -5.08 11.99
C ALA A 85 8.44 -5.79 12.01
N TYR A 86 7.98 -6.20 10.84
CA TYR A 86 6.71 -6.91 10.73
C TYR A 86 6.84 -8.31 11.30
N VAL A 87 5.89 -8.69 12.16
CA VAL A 87 5.81 -10.04 12.71
C VAL A 87 4.42 -10.58 12.42
N ALA A 88 4.36 -11.72 11.75
CA ALA A 88 3.07 -12.35 11.43
C ALA A 88 2.41 -12.85 12.71
N LYS A 89 1.09 -12.71 12.80
CA LYS A 89 0.35 -13.17 13.97
C LYS A 89 0.45 -14.66 14.17
N ASN A 90 0.46 -15.42 13.09
CA ASN A 90 0.53 -16.88 13.11
C ASN A 90 1.71 -17.35 12.28
N PRO A 91 2.93 -17.16 12.76
CA PRO A 91 4.11 -17.45 11.95
C PRO A 91 4.17 -18.91 11.48
N GLY A 92 3.69 -19.83 12.29
CA GLY A 92 3.70 -21.24 11.90
C GLY A 92 2.74 -21.55 10.76
N SER A 93 1.55 -20.95 10.77
CA SER A 93 0.55 -21.19 9.75
C SER A 93 0.88 -20.53 8.43
N ARG A 94 1.76 -19.55 8.46
CA ARG A 94 2.18 -18.82 7.25
C ARG A 94 3.55 -19.21 6.78
N ALA A 95 4.16 -20.18 7.44
CA ALA A 95 5.49 -20.63 7.07
C ALA A 95 5.48 -21.14 5.64
N GLY A 96 6.41 -20.70 4.85
CA GLY A 96 6.48 -21.09 3.47
C GLY A 96 5.56 -20.30 2.54
N VAL A 97 4.86 -19.37 3.06
CA VAL A 97 3.97 -18.52 2.29
C VAL A 97 4.61 -17.17 2.02
#